data_e960c2ec3beb6ef94ab3add86949c4ba
#
_entry.id   e960c2ec3beb6ef94ab3add86949c4ba
#
_cell.length_a   1.000
_cell.length_b   1.000
_cell.length_c   1.000
_cell.angle_alpha   90.00
_cell.angle_beta   90.00
_cell.angle_gamma   90.00
#
_symmetry.space_group_name_H-M   'P 1'
#
loop_
_entity.id
_entity.type
_entity.pdbx_description
1 polymer ?
#
loop_
_entity_poly.entity_id
_entity_poly.type
_entity_poly.pdbx_seq_one_letter_code
_entity_poly.pdbx_strand_id
1 'polypeptide(L)'
;NQRLSQDALRLSWRQDDWNVDGILASPVKIQSDAFDNTSQFDQTMLWGLYATGPSIFGKGHGVDFYYLGLRQENAPLSPGMTEQRHTFGSRWFGKTQNWNYNHEFILQTGDSGGKDILAGAVSLSAGRSFKSAPLKPTLGFKADVISGGQNGMSMHTFNPLFQANNYFNEGGFVSPSNLWNLNPTLDLELYPTLSLKIGVNFLWRYDTNDSVYAPPLTAVAGAAPNGERYLGTAYNVALSWEPHPSFDLNVGITHHEAGSSITSLGGGNVDYLQVAARIEF
;
A
#
# COMPACT_ATOMS: atom_id res chain seq x y z
N ASN A 1 -7.57 -10.48 7.18
CA ASN A 1 -7.42 -10.14 5.76
C ASN A 1 -8.77 -10.32 5.06
N GLN A 2 -9.46 -9.24 4.74
CA GLN A 2 -10.58 -9.31 3.82
C GLN A 2 -10.04 -9.54 2.42
N ARG A 3 -10.38 -10.67 1.81
CA ARG A 3 -10.13 -10.91 0.38
C ARG A 3 -11.20 -10.13 -0.40
N LEU A 4 -10.78 -9.19 -1.20
CA LEU A 4 -11.65 -8.54 -2.17
C LEU A 4 -11.71 -9.39 -3.43
N SER A 5 -12.91 -9.81 -3.82
CA SER A 5 -13.15 -10.45 -5.12
C SER A 5 -13.50 -9.40 -6.15
N GLN A 6 -13.04 -9.60 -7.38
CA GLN A 6 -13.36 -8.73 -8.50
C GLN A 6 -13.74 -9.56 -9.71
N ASP A 7 -14.78 -9.15 -10.42
CA ASP A 7 -15.04 -9.62 -11.75
C ASP A 7 -14.20 -8.79 -12.71
N ALA A 8 -13.38 -9.45 -13.53
CA ALA A 8 -12.40 -8.75 -14.34
C ALA A 8 -12.21 -9.40 -15.72
N LEU A 9 -11.99 -8.55 -16.72
CA LEU A 9 -11.41 -8.91 -18.01
C LEU A 9 -9.97 -8.41 -18.05
N ARG A 10 -9.03 -9.30 -18.39
CA ARG A 10 -7.64 -8.97 -18.62
C ARG A 10 -7.22 -9.45 -19.99
N LEU A 11 -6.62 -8.57 -20.76
CA LEU A 11 -6.01 -8.85 -22.05
C LEU A 11 -4.51 -8.60 -21.93
N SER A 12 -3.70 -9.62 -22.24
CA SER A 12 -2.24 -9.53 -22.15
C SER A 12 -1.62 -9.58 -23.54
N TRP A 13 -0.75 -8.61 -23.83
CA TRP A 13 0.10 -8.58 -25.01
C TRP A 13 1.56 -8.66 -24.59
N ARG A 14 2.32 -9.53 -25.24
CA ARG A 14 3.75 -9.74 -24.97
C ARG A 14 4.55 -9.65 -26.24
N GLN A 15 5.56 -8.83 -26.23
CA GLN A 15 6.51 -8.72 -27.33
C GLN A 15 7.91 -8.40 -26.76
N ASP A 16 8.90 -9.18 -27.16
CA ASP A 16 10.25 -9.11 -26.62
C ASP A 16 10.25 -9.19 -25.09
N ASP A 17 10.84 -8.21 -24.42
CA ASP A 17 10.87 -8.11 -22.94
C ASP A 17 9.73 -7.26 -22.35
N TRP A 18 8.75 -6.85 -23.19
CA TRP A 18 7.60 -6.07 -22.72
C TRP A 18 6.36 -6.94 -22.54
N ASN A 19 5.66 -6.70 -21.45
CA ASN A 19 4.32 -7.21 -21.21
C ASN A 19 3.37 -6.03 -20.95
N VAL A 20 2.26 -5.98 -21.70
CA VAL A 20 1.23 -4.95 -21.54
C VAL A 20 -0.09 -5.63 -21.25
N ASP A 21 -0.69 -5.27 -20.14
CA ASP A 21 -2.00 -5.76 -19.71
C ASP A 21 -3.05 -4.66 -19.81
N GLY A 22 -4.12 -4.93 -20.54
CA GLY A 22 -5.36 -4.16 -20.48
C GLY A 22 -6.30 -4.77 -19.43
N ILE A 23 -6.89 -3.95 -18.58
CA ILE A 23 -7.71 -4.39 -17.44
C ILE A 23 -9.04 -3.64 -17.44
N LEU A 24 -10.13 -4.37 -17.21
CA LEU A 24 -11.44 -3.86 -16.85
C LEU A 24 -11.96 -4.70 -15.69
N ALA A 25 -12.28 -4.07 -14.55
CA ALA A 25 -12.65 -4.78 -13.33
C ALA A 25 -13.71 -4.04 -12.52
N SER A 26 -14.47 -4.80 -11.74
CA SER A 26 -15.41 -4.27 -10.76
C SER A 26 -15.39 -5.12 -9.50
N PRO A 27 -15.49 -4.53 -8.29
CA PRO A 27 -15.66 -5.28 -7.08
C PRO A 27 -16.91 -6.16 -7.11
N VAL A 28 -16.84 -7.30 -6.46
CA VAL A 28 -17.98 -8.19 -6.23
C VAL A 28 -18.55 -7.90 -4.87
N LYS A 29 -19.85 -7.59 -4.79
CA LYS A 29 -20.58 -7.52 -3.54
C LYS A 29 -20.83 -8.95 -3.05
N ILE A 30 -20.14 -9.34 -1.99
CA ILE A 30 -20.31 -10.63 -1.33
C ILE A 30 -21.57 -10.55 -0.46
N GLN A 31 -22.48 -11.49 -0.63
CA GLN A 31 -23.71 -11.62 0.14
C GLN A 31 -23.70 -12.94 0.93
N SER A 32 -24.76 -13.19 1.72
CA SER A 32 -24.78 -14.31 2.67
C SER A 32 -25.09 -15.67 2.04
N ASP A 33 -25.78 -15.67 0.90
CA ASP A 33 -26.21 -16.91 0.25
C ASP A 33 -25.23 -17.38 -0.83
N ALA A 34 -25.34 -18.64 -1.21
CA ALA A 34 -24.55 -19.23 -2.29
C ALA A 34 -25.09 -18.75 -3.62
N PHE A 35 -24.46 -18.13 -4.51
CA PHE A 35 -24.87 -17.63 -5.84
C PHE A 35 -25.61 -16.27 -5.86
N ASP A 36 -25.58 -15.51 -4.78
CA ASP A 36 -26.17 -14.17 -4.72
C ASP A 36 -25.15 -13.03 -4.88
N ASN A 37 -23.88 -13.37 -5.03
CA ASN A 37 -22.82 -12.39 -5.28
C ASN A 37 -23.00 -11.69 -6.63
N THR A 38 -22.89 -10.36 -6.65
CA THR A 38 -23.13 -9.55 -7.82
C THR A 38 -21.98 -8.59 -8.11
N SER A 39 -21.63 -8.46 -9.41
CA SER A 39 -20.71 -7.42 -9.85
C SER A 39 -21.31 -6.03 -9.64
N GLN A 40 -20.46 -5.06 -9.35
CA GLN A 40 -20.86 -3.67 -9.10
C GLN A 40 -20.43 -2.71 -10.21
N PHE A 41 -20.44 -3.13 -11.49
CA PHE A 41 -20.01 -2.30 -12.62
C PHE A 41 -20.79 -0.99 -12.76
N ASP A 42 -22.01 -0.92 -12.31
CA ASP A 42 -22.85 0.27 -12.22
C ASP A 42 -22.37 1.25 -11.12
N GLN A 43 -21.77 0.75 -10.05
CA GLN A 43 -21.34 1.54 -8.90
C GLN A 43 -19.83 1.79 -8.89
N THR A 44 -19.02 0.79 -9.20
CA THR A 44 -17.57 0.91 -9.18
C THR A 44 -16.94 0.18 -10.37
N MET A 45 -16.19 0.91 -11.17
CA MET A 45 -15.48 0.38 -12.33
C MET A 45 -14.04 0.85 -12.32
N LEU A 46 -13.12 -0.11 -12.48
CA LEU A 46 -11.69 0.11 -12.69
C LEU A 46 -11.32 -0.31 -14.09
N TRP A 47 -10.55 0.51 -14.80
CA TRP A 47 -9.97 0.16 -16.09
C TRP A 47 -8.55 0.68 -16.20
N GLY A 48 -7.79 0.15 -17.14
CA GLY A 48 -6.46 0.70 -17.38
C GLY A 48 -5.54 -0.16 -18.20
N LEU A 49 -4.32 0.32 -18.30
CA LEU A 49 -3.19 -0.32 -18.95
C LEU A 49 -2.01 -0.40 -17.97
N TYR A 50 -1.34 -1.53 -17.96
CA TYR A 50 -0.15 -1.76 -17.14
C TYR A 50 0.95 -2.37 -18.02
N ALA A 51 2.05 -1.67 -18.18
CA ALA A 51 3.19 -2.10 -18.98
C ALA A 51 4.39 -2.39 -18.08
N THR A 52 4.97 -3.57 -18.21
CA THR A 52 6.21 -3.98 -17.55
C THR A 52 7.28 -4.25 -18.60
N GLY A 53 8.47 -3.72 -18.40
CA GLY A 53 9.56 -3.89 -19.34
C GLY A 53 10.95 -3.75 -18.72
N PRO A 54 12.01 -3.88 -19.53
CA PRO A 54 13.38 -3.71 -19.09
C PRO A 54 13.67 -2.25 -18.77
N SER A 55 14.45 -2.03 -17.71
CA SER A 55 14.95 -0.69 -17.39
C SER A 55 16.16 -0.32 -18.22
N ILE A 56 16.36 0.97 -18.43
CA ILE A 56 17.59 1.54 -19.02
C ILE A 56 18.86 1.21 -18.22
N PHE A 57 18.72 0.78 -16.97
CA PHE A 57 19.84 0.38 -16.10
C PHE A 57 20.36 -1.04 -16.37
N GLY A 58 19.82 -1.75 -17.37
CA GLY A 58 20.29 -3.05 -17.85
C GLY A 58 19.71 -4.26 -17.11
N LYS A 59 20.40 -5.40 -17.23
CA LYS A 59 19.94 -6.68 -16.68
C LYS A 59 19.75 -6.63 -15.16
N GLY A 60 18.67 -7.23 -14.66
CA GLY A 60 18.31 -7.25 -13.24
C GLY A 60 17.52 -6.03 -12.79
N HIS A 61 17.18 -5.12 -13.71
CA HIS A 61 16.39 -3.93 -13.45
C HIS A 61 15.16 -3.91 -14.36
N GLY A 62 14.01 -3.51 -13.81
CA GLY A 62 12.76 -3.39 -14.53
C GLY A 62 12.11 -2.02 -14.34
N VAL A 63 11.16 -1.73 -15.21
CA VAL A 63 10.31 -0.55 -15.12
C VAL A 63 8.87 -0.93 -15.41
N ASP A 64 7.97 -0.36 -14.63
CA ASP A 64 6.54 -0.39 -14.91
C ASP A 64 6.05 1.01 -15.23
N PHE A 65 5.13 1.09 -16.18
CA PHE A 65 4.31 2.28 -16.44
C PHE A 65 2.85 1.87 -16.42
N TYR A 66 1.99 2.67 -15.81
CA TYR A 66 0.58 2.37 -15.78
C TYR A 66 -0.30 3.60 -15.82
N TYR A 67 -1.46 3.39 -16.40
CA TYR A 67 -2.62 4.25 -16.31
C TYR A 67 -3.79 3.44 -15.77
N LEU A 68 -4.43 3.93 -14.69
CA LEU A 68 -5.63 3.33 -14.11
C LEU A 68 -6.71 4.40 -13.98
N GLY A 69 -7.89 4.11 -14.51
CA GLY A 69 -9.08 4.92 -14.33
C GLY A 69 -10.01 4.26 -13.32
N LEU A 70 -10.57 5.03 -12.39
CA LEU A 70 -11.59 4.60 -11.45
C LEU A 70 -12.82 5.49 -11.61
N ARG A 71 -14.02 4.88 -11.73
CA ARG A 71 -15.29 5.54 -11.48
C ARG A 71 -15.94 4.85 -10.28
N GLN A 72 -16.31 5.62 -9.27
CA GLN A 72 -16.92 5.09 -8.06
C GLN A 72 -18.07 5.98 -7.60
N GLU A 73 -19.27 5.42 -7.44
CA GLU A 73 -20.39 6.06 -6.79
C GLU A 73 -20.23 5.99 -5.28
N ASN A 74 -20.75 6.97 -4.55
CA ASN A 74 -20.60 7.07 -3.10
C ASN A 74 -19.13 6.93 -2.66
N ALA A 75 -18.26 7.75 -3.26
CA ALA A 75 -16.82 7.66 -3.07
C ALA A 75 -16.41 7.90 -1.60
N PRO A 76 -15.44 7.16 -1.05
CA PRO A 76 -15.02 7.28 0.35
C PRO A 76 -14.57 8.70 0.74
N LEU A 77 -13.92 9.43 -0.19
CA LEU A 77 -13.44 10.80 0.02
C LEU A 77 -14.51 11.87 -0.25
N SER A 78 -15.66 11.48 -0.83
CA SER A 78 -16.80 12.38 -1.10
C SER A 78 -18.11 11.58 -0.95
N PRO A 79 -18.52 11.25 0.29
CA PRO A 79 -19.70 10.44 0.56
C PRO A 79 -20.96 10.99 -0.11
N GLY A 80 -21.73 10.12 -0.76
CA GLY A 80 -22.93 10.46 -1.52
C GLY A 80 -22.67 11.05 -2.91
N MET A 81 -21.41 11.22 -3.32
CA MET A 81 -21.03 11.79 -4.61
C MET A 81 -20.24 10.76 -5.45
N THR A 82 -20.21 11.00 -6.76
CA THR A 82 -19.40 10.22 -7.69
C THR A 82 -17.98 10.77 -7.77
N GLU A 83 -17.00 9.86 -7.79
CA GLU A 83 -15.61 10.16 -8.10
C GLU A 83 -15.24 9.55 -9.45
N GLN A 84 -14.55 10.32 -10.30
CA GLN A 84 -13.85 9.85 -11.48
C GLN A 84 -12.38 10.23 -11.36
N ARG A 85 -11.52 9.24 -11.21
CA ARG A 85 -10.09 9.43 -10.92
C ARG A 85 -9.24 8.76 -11.98
N HIS A 86 -8.22 9.46 -12.44
CA HIS A 86 -7.21 8.98 -13.37
C HIS A 86 -5.87 8.94 -12.64
N THR A 87 -5.25 7.77 -12.61
CA THR A 87 -3.98 7.52 -11.92
C THR A 87 -2.92 7.16 -12.95
N PHE A 88 -1.83 7.89 -12.96
CA PHE A 88 -0.64 7.65 -13.78
C PHE A 88 0.51 7.30 -12.85
N GLY A 89 1.21 6.20 -13.14
CA GLY A 89 2.32 5.79 -12.30
C GLY A 89 3.49 5.26 -13.10
N SER A 90 4.67 5.37 -12.49
CA SER A 90 5.87 4.68 -12.93
C SER A 90 6.59 4.07 -11.74
N ARG A 91 7.03 2.84 -11.89
CA ARG A 91 7.78 2.10 -10.88
C ARG A 91 9.10 1.62 -11.46
N TRP A 92 10.16 1.86 -10.73
CA TRP A 92 11.54 1.51 -11.08
C TRP A 92 12.09 0.58 -10.02
N PHE A 93 12.46 -0.63 -10.40
CA PHE A 93 12.90 -1.63 -9.45
C PHE A 93 14.08 -2.42 -9.99
N GLY A 94 14.86 -2.98 -9.07
CA GLY A 94 15.99 -3.78 -9.47
C GLY A 94 16.68 -4.46 -8.31
N LYS A 95 17.46 -5.48 -8.68
CA LYS A 95 18.29 -6.23 -7.75
C LYS A 95 19.65 -6.49 -8.37
N THR A 96 20.68 -6.08 -7.67
CA THR A 96 22.08 -6.43 -7.96
C THR A 96 22.54 -7.51 -6.97
N GLN A 97 23.85 -7.81 -6.97
CA GLN A 97 24.39 -8.79 -6.01
C GLN A 97 24.13 -8.41 -4.54
N ASN A 98 24.21 -7.14 -4.21
CA ASN A 98 24.14 -6.65 -2.82
C ASN A 98 23.06 -5.59 -2.58
N TRP A 99 22.50 -4.99 -3.63
CA TRP A 99 21.51 -3.93 -3.52
C TRP A 99 20.20 -4.35 -4.15
N ASN A 100 19.09 -3.94 -3.54
CA ASN A 100 17.77 -3.92 -4.16
C ASN A 100 17.16 -2.54 -3.99
N TYR A 101 16.28 -2.18 -4.90
CA TYR A 101 15.50 -0.95 -4.80
C TYR A 101 14.14 -1.13 -5.47
N ASN A 102 13.17 -0.31 -5.02
CA ASN A 102 11.84 -0.22 -5.59
C ASN A 102 11.33 1.20 -5.35
N HIS A 103 11.24 1.99 -6.42
CA HIS A 103 10.80 3.39 -6.39
C HIS A 103 9.56 3.55 -7.22
N GLU A 104 8.54 4.20 -6.68
CA GLU A 104 7.28 4.41 -7.36
C GLU A 104 6.85 5.87 -7.26
N PHE A 105 6.36 6.40 -8.38
CA PHE A 105 5.88 7.77 -8.53
C PHE A 105 4.48 7.73 -9.11
N ILE A 106 3.51 8.37 -8.43
CA ILE A 106 2.11 8.31 -8.80
C ILE A 106 1.54 9.73 -8.83
N LEU A 107 0.78 10.02 -9.89
CA LEU A 107 -0.02 11.24 -10.05
C LEU A 107 -1.49 10.87 -10.24
N GLN A 108 -2.38 11.59 -9.58
CA GLN A 108 -3.82 11.41 -9.72
C GLN A 108 -4.49 12.73 -10.10
N THR A 109 -5.40 12.64 -11.09
CA THR A 109 -6.23 13.76 -11.57
C THR A 109 -7.67 13.30 -11.72
N GLY A 110 -8.62 14.22 -11.90
CA GLY A 110 -10.04 13.88 -12.11
C GLY A 110 -10.98 14.80 -11.37
N ASP A 111 -12.15 14.29 -11.03
CA ASP A 111 -13.21 14.98 -10.28
C ASP A 111 -13.74 14.09 -9.16
N SER A 112 -14.05 14.66 -8.03
CA SER A 112 -14.73 13.98 -6.92
C SER A 112 -15.77 14.93 -6.31
N GLY A 113 -17.04 14.70 -6.64
CA GLY A 113 -18.13 15.50 -6.14
C GLY A 113 -18.05 16.97 -6.53
N GLY A 114 -17.56 17.30 -7.74
CA GLY A 114 -17.38 18.64 -8.25
C GLY A 114 -16.10 19.34 -7.77
N LYS A 115 -15.17 18.60 -7.16
CA LYS A 115 -13.84 19.10 -6.81
C LYS A 115 -12.80 18.51 -7.74
N ASP A 116 -11.94 19.36 -8.31
CA ASP A 116 -10.82 18.91 -9.13
C ASP A 116 -9.82 18.13 -8.30
N ILE A 117 -9.45 16.93 -8.76
CA ILE A 117 -8.44 16.09 -8.12
C ILE A 117 -7.05 16.46 -8.66
N LEU A 118 -6.12 16.73 -7.75
CA LEU A 118 -4.69 16.78 -8.01
C LEU A 118 -3.95 16.20 -6.81
N ALA A 119 -3.65 14.92 -6.86
CA ALA A 119 -3.04 14.18 -5.76
C ALA A 119 -1.83 13.38 -6.25
N GLY A 120 -0.96 12.95 -5.36
CA GLY A 120 0.19 12.15 -5.75
C GLY A 120 0.83 11.40 -4.60
N ALA A 121 1.67 10.44 -4.95
CA ALA A 121 2.47 9.67 -4.00
C ALA A 121 3.86 9.39 -4.58
N VAL A 122 4.85 9.38 -3.69
CA VAL A 122 6.20 8.93 -3.96
C VAL A 122 6.55 7.88 -2.92
N SER A 123 6.94 6.69 -3.36
CA SER A 123 7.44 5.61 -2.50
C SER A 123 8.86 5.25 -2.91
N LEU A 124 9.80 5.34 -1.99
CA LEU A 124 11.20 5.03 -2.20
C LEU A 124 11.61 3.92 -1.23
N SER A 125 12.12 2.81 -1.74
CA SER A 125 12.74 1.80 -0.91
C SER A 125 14.04 1.30 -1.50
N ALA A 126 15.03 1.04 -0.62
CA ALA A 126 16.30 0.44 -0.97
C ALA A 126 16.79 -0.46 0.14
N GLY A 127 17.55 -1.49 -0.21
CA GLY A 127 18.16 -2.41 0.73
C GLY A 127 19.58 -2.82 0.32
N ARG A 128 20.44 -3.01 1.30
CA ARG A 128 21.79 -3.53 1.11
C ARG A 128 22.03 -4.78 1.92
N SER A 129 22.37 -5.87 1.23
CA SER A 129 22.68 -7.16 1.83
C SER A 129 24.18 -7.33 2.06
N PHE A 130 24.56 -7.87 3.21
CA PHE A 130 25.94 -8.15 3.61
C PHE A 130 26.13 -9.67 3.69
N LYS A 131 26.15 -10.33 2.53
CA LYS A 131 26.12 -11.82 2.40
C LYS A 131 27.30 -12.53 3.04
N SER A 132 28.44 -11.86 3.24
CA SER A 132 29.63 -12.42 3.88
C SER A 132 29.66 -12.20 5.39
N ALA A 133 28.77 -11.40 5.95
CA ALA A 133 28.67 -11.19 7.39
C ALA A 133 27.89 -12.31 8.09
N PRO A 134 28.16 -12.59 9.37
CA PRO A 134 27.30 -13.47 10.17
C PRO A 134 25.85 -13.04 10.10
N LEU A 135 24.90 -14.02 10.07
CA LEU A 135 23.45 -13.80 9.92
C LEU A 135 23.05 -13.07 8.62
N LYS A 136 23.96 -12.85 7.69
CA LYS A 136 23.76 -12.20 6.38
C LYS A 136 22.82 -11.00 6.40
N PRO A 137 23.05 -9.98 7.26
CA PRO A 137 22.11 -8.89 7.47
C PRO A 137 21.81 -8.14 6.16
N THR A 138 20.53 -7.75 6.02
CA THR A 138 20.12 -6.78 5.01
C THR A 138 19.57 -5.55 5.73
N LEU A 139 20.22 -4.42 5.52
CA LEU A 139 19.73 -3.12 5.96
C LEU A 139 18.81 -2.56 4.89
N GLY A 140 17.58 -2.27 5.27
CA GLY A 140 16.57 -1.68 4.40
C GLY A 140 16.12 -0.30 4.89
N PHE A 141 15.65 0.50 3.96
CA PHE A 141 15.03 1.77 4.24
C PHE A 141 13.89 2.02 3.25
N LYS A 142 12.72 2.42 3.76
CA LYS A 142 11.59 2.85 2.97
C LYS A 142 11.12 4.22 3.44
N ALA A 143 10.77 5.08 2.50
CA ALA A 143 10.15 6.37 2.75
C ALA A 143 9.00 6.59 1.76
N ASP A 144 7.86 7.03 2.25
CA ASP A 144 6.73 7.41 1.43
C ASP A 144 6.33 8.85 1.73
N VAL A 145 5.89 9.58 0.68
CA VAL A 145 5.23 10.88 0.77
C VAL A 145 3.95 10.78 -0.04
N ILE A 146 2.82 10.91 0.63
CA ILE A 146 1.50 10.65 0.07
C ILE A 146 0.62 11.85 0.37
N SER A 147 0.16 12.53 -0.67
CA SER A 147 -0.56 13.78 -0.53
C SER A 147 -1.88 13.64 0.20
N GLY A 148 -2.30 14.72 0.82
CA GLY A 148 -3.57 14.93 1.49
C GLY A 148 -4.00 16.40 1.39
N GLY A 149 -5.19 16.68 1.90
CA GLY A 149 -5.72 18.01 1.98
C GLY A 149 -6.81 18.33 0.96
N GLN A 150 -7.60 19.32 1.32
CA GLN A 150 -8.61 19.91 0.44
C GLN A 150 -8.51 21.42 0.54
N ASN A 151 -8.59 22.11 -0.59
CA ASN A 151 -8.56 23.57 -0.66
C ASN A 151 -9.64 24.06 -1.64
N GLY A 152 -10.73 24.57 -1.11
CA GLY A 152 -11.85 25.06 -1.91
C GLY A 152 -12.41 23.99 -2.85
N MET A 153 -12.22 24.18 -4.17
CA MET A 153 -12.66 23.27 -5.23
C MET A 153 -11.61 22.21 -5.59
N SER A 154 -10.49 22.11 -4.86
CA SER A 154 -9.43 21.16 -5.13
C SER A 154 -9.30 20.11 -4.03
N MET A 155 -9.16 18.85 -4.43
CA MET A 155 -8.90 17.68 -3.57
C MET A 155 -7.48 17.17 -3.84
N HIS A 156 -6.64 17.18 -2.81
CA HIS A 156 -5.27 16.68 -2.86
C HIS A 156 -5.09 15.35 -2.13
N THR A 157 -6.18 14.82 -1.55
CA THR A 157 -6.14 13.54 -0.85
C THR A 157 -5.96 12.39 -1.84
N PHE A 158 -4.85 11.69 -1.69
CA PHE A 158 -4.51 10.52 -2.51
C PHE A 158 -5.45 9.35 -2.18
N ASN A 159 -5.95 8.69 -3.23
CA ASN A 159 -6.74 7.47 -3.12
C ASN A 159 -5.86 6.28 -3.56
N PRO A 160 -5.50 5.37 -2.66
CA PRO A 160 -4.67 4.20 -2.99
C PRO A 160 -5.41 3.14 -3.82
N LEU A 161 -6.62 3.45 -4.31
CA LEU A 161 -7.51 2.55 -5.06
C LEU A 161 -7.84 1.31 -4.23
N PHE A 162 -7.31 0.14 -4.60
CA PHE A 162 -7.51 -1.13 -3.91
C PHE A 162 -6.24 -1.51 -3.14
N GLN A 163 -5.99 -0.80 -2.04
CA GLN A 163 -4.79 -0.96 -1.24
C GLN A 163 -4.69 -2.34 -0.55
N ALA A 164 -3.46 -2.81 -0.36
CA ALA A 164 -3.19 -3.85 0.61
C ALA A 164 -3.35 -3.29 2.03
N ASN A 165 -4.16 -3.93 2.87
CA ASN A 165 -4.41 -3.43 4.23
C ASN A 165 -3.16 -3.42 5.12
N ASN A 166 -2.16 -4.25 4.80
CA ASN A 166 -0.89 -4.38 5.52
C ASN A 166 0.26 -3.56 4.90
N TYR A 167 -0.02 -2.48 4.20
CA TYR A 167 1.00 -1.69 3.51
C TYR A 167 2.14 -1.19 4.42
N PHE A 168 1.82 -0.75 5.64
CA PHE A 168 2.80 -0.27 6.61
C PHE A 168 3.18 -1.30 7.68
N ASN A 169 2.26 -2.18 8.04
CA ASN A 169 2.43 -3.26 9.02
C ASN A 169 1.28 -4.26 8.92
N GLU A 170 1.43 -5.42 9.54
CA GLU A 170 0.43 -6.48 9.50
C GLU A 170 -0.90 -6.11 10.20
N GLY A 171 -0.87 -5.15 11.13
CA GLY A 171 -2.08 -4.68 11.83
C GLY A 171 -3.00 -3.80 10.97
N GLY A 172 -2.51 -3.22 9.89
CA GLY A 172 -3.33 -2.45 8.96
C GLY A 172 -4.01 -1.23 9.57
N PHE A 173 -3.35 -0.50 10.47
CA PHE A 173 -3.98 0.59 11.24
C PHE A 173 -4.19 1.87 10.45
N VAL A 174 -3.37 2.10 9.42
CA VAL A 174 -3.33 3.36 8.66
C VAL A 174 -3.34 3.08 7.16
N SER A 175 -4.17 3.81 6.43
CA SER A 175 -4.18 3.83 4.95
C SER A 175 -3.03 4.66 4.40
N PRO A 176 -2.47 4.31 3.23
CA PRO A 176 -1.51 5.15 2.51
C PRO A 176 -2.23 6.35 1.83
N SER A 177 -2.67 7.30 2.65
CA SER A 177 -3.36 8.52 2.26
C SER A 177 -3.11 9.61 3.28
N ASN A 178 -2.84 10.83 2.84
CA ASN A 178 -2.50 11.97 3.71
C ASN A 178 -1.39 11.65 4.72
N LEU A 179 -0.29 11.06 4.26
CA LEU A 179 0.73 10.50 5.12
C LEU A 179 2.13 10.62 4.53
N TRP A 180 3.13 10.76 5.38
CA TRP A 180 4.51 10.44 5.06
C TRP A 180 5.14 9.62 6.17
N ASN A 181 6.13 8.80 5.83
CA ASN A 181 6.78 7.92 6.77
C ASN A 181 8.26 7.69 6.46
N LEU A 182 8.97 7.24 7.48
CA LEU A 182 10.33 6.72 7.38
C LEU A 182 10.38 5.37 8.07
N ASN A 183 10.87 4.34 7.37
CA ASN A 183 10.86 2.97 7.85
C ASN A 183 12.22 2.29 7.62
N PRO A 184 13.20 2.44 8.52
CA PRO A 184 14.39 1.59 8.57
C PRO A 184 14.03 0.16 8.95
N THR A 185 14.68 -0.83 8.32
CA THR A 185 14.50 -2.26 8.58
C THR A 185 15.83 -3.00 8.64
N LEU A 186 15.84 -4.09 9.38
CA LEU A 186 16.93 -5.05 9.47
C LEU A 186 16.36 -6.46 9.27
N ASP A 187 16.82 -7.15 8.23
CA ASP A 187 16.51 -8.55 7.98
C ASP A 187 17.74 -9.41 8.31
N LEU A 188 17.55 -10.50 9.05
CA LEU A 188 18.60 -11.43 9.49
C LEU A 188 18.25 -12.85 9.10
N GLU A 189 19.20 -13.60 8.55
CA GLU A 189 19.12 -15.05 8.32
C GLU A 189 19.68 -15.76 9.57
N LEU A 190 18.80 -16.15 10.52
CA LEU A 190 19.20 -16.83 11.75
C LEU A 190 19.67 -18.27 11.46
N TYR A 191 18.97 -18.96 10.56
CA TYR A 191 19.29 -20.25 9.97
C TYR A 191 18.83 -20.24 8.50
N PRO A 192 19.27 -21.22 7.66
CA PRO A 192 18.83 -21.29 6.26
C PRO A 192 17.29 -21.35 6.07
N THR A 193 16.59 -21.79 7.10
CA THR A 193 15.12 -21.93 7.12
C THR A 193 14.42 -20.95 8.04
N LEU A 194 15.17 -20.06 8.70
CA LEU A 194 14.62 -19.15 9.72
C LEU A 194 15.16 -17.73 9.52
N SER A 195 14.29 -16.81 9.25
CA SER A 195 14.61 -15.39 9.12
C SER A 195 13.86 -14.52 10.12
N LEU A 196 14.51 -13.44 10.54
CA LEU A 196 13.97 -12.42 11.43
C LEU A 196 14.04 -11.08 10.73
N LYS A 197 12.92 -10.36 10.72
CA LYS A 197 12.82 -8.99 10.24
C LYS A 197 12.43 -8.08 11.40
N ILE A 198 13.14 -6.98 11.55
CA ILE A 198 12.86 -5.91 12.52
C ILE A 198 12.69 -4.62 11.74
N GLY A 199 11.67 -3.84 12.07
CA GLY A 199 11.42 -2.54 11.44
C GLY A 199 10.86 -1.53 12.43
N VAL A 200 11.18 -0.26 12.22
CA VAL A 200 10.58 0.85 12.95
C VAL A 200 10.00 1.81 11.93
N ASN A 201 8.71 2.08 12.00
CA ASN A 201 8.03 2.96 11.06
C ASN A 201 7.53 4.21 11.79
N PHE A 202 8.14 5.35 11.48
CA PHE A 202 7.72 6.67 11.97
C PHE A 202 6.69 7.24 11.00
N LEU A 203 5.55 7.72 11.51
CA LEU A 203 4.39 8.10 10.70
C LEU A 203 3.91 9.51 11.03
N TRP A 204 3.64 10.33 10.00
CA TRP A 204 3.12 11.69 10.14
C TRP A 204 2.03 11.96 9.09
N ARG A 205 1.08 12.83 9.42
CA ARG A 205 0.16 13.38 8.43
C ARG A 205 0.89 14.32 7.46
N TYR A 206 0.54 14.24 6.19
CA TYR A 206 1.02 15.17 5.17
C TYR A 206 0.38 16.57 5.36
N ASP A 207 -0.95 16.63 5.48
CA ASP A 207 -1.72 17.85 5.76
C ASP A 207 -2.51 17.67 7.07
N THR A 208 -2.33 18.60 8.01
CA THR A 208 -3.01 18.58 9.30
C THR A 208 -4.47 19.06 9.25
N ASN A 209 -4.91 19.64 8.12
CA ASN A 209 -6.30 19.98 7.87
C ASN A 209 -7.10 18.86 7.21
N ASP A 210 -6.45 17.76 6.84
CA ASP A 210 -7.09 16.57 6.30
C ASP A 210 -7.11 15.44 7.34
N SER A 211 -7.95 14.43 7.13
CA SER A 211 -8.14 13.33 8.08
C SER A 211 -6.94 12.38 8.16
N VAL A 212 -6.89 11.60 9.24
CA VAL A 212 -6.21 10.31 9.27
C VAL A 212 -7.15 9.29 8.64
N TYR A 213 -6.62 8.41 7.81
CA TYR A 213 -7.42 7.38 7.14
C TYR A 213 -7.00 5.99 7.60
N ALA A 214 -8.01 5.18 7.94
CA ALA A 214 -7.88 3.74 8.18
C ALA A 214 -8.29 2.95 6.92
N PRO A 215 -7.78 1.71 6.71
CA PRO A 215 -8.25 0.86 5.62
C PRO A 215 -9.77 0.58 5.69
N PRO A 216 -10.50 0.57 4.57
CA PRO A 216 -10.04 0.75 3.18
C PRO A 216 -10.07 2.19 2.64
N LEU A 217 -9.80 3.21 3.35
CA LEU A 217 -9.87 4.66 3.12
C LEU A 217 -11.01 5.33 3.90
N THR A 218 -11.23 4.85 5.12
CA THR A 218 -12.22 5.42 6.03
C THR A 218 -11.59 6.50 6.88
N ALA A 219 -12.15 7.72 6.84
CA ALA A 219 -11.70 8.81 7.70
C ALA A 219 -11.94 8.49 9.18
N VAL A 220 -10.91 8.63 10.01
CA VAL A 220 -11.03 8.47 11.46
C VAL A 220 -11.77 9.69 12.03
N ALA A 221 -12.84 9.44 12.77
CA ALA A 221 -13.71 10.48 13.31
C ALA A 221 -12.94 11.48 14.20
N GLY A 222 -13.13 12.77 13.96
CA GLY A 222 -12.50 13.85 14.72
C GLY A 222 -11.02 14.07 14.41
N ALA A 223 -10.41 13.32 13.50
CA ALA A 223 -8.99 13.43 13.20
C ALA A 223 -8.59 14.70 12.43
N ALA A 224 -9.54 15.42 11.86
CA ALA A 224 -9.29 16.68 11.18
C ALA A 224 -10.35 17.73 11.55
N PRO A 225 -9.96 19.02 11.61
CA PRO A 225 -8.62 19.58 11.61
C PRO A 225 -8.14 19.80 13.06
N ASN A 226 -7.22 19.02 13.56
CA ASN A 226 -6.71 19.15 14.93
C ASN A 226 -5.31 19.77 15.05
N GLY A 227 -4.67 20.08 13.92
CA GLY A 227 -3.34 20.70 13.89
C GLY A 227 -2.16 19.76 14.20
N GLU A 228 -2.42 18.60 14.78
CA GLU A 228 -1.39 17.64 15.17
C GLU A 228 -0.93 16.79 13.98
N ARG A 229 0.38 16.66 13.80
CA ARG A 229 0.97 15.98 12.63
C ARG A 229 1.42 14.55 12.92
N TYR A 230 1.99 14.29 14.10
CA TYR A 230 2.60 13.01 14.42
C TYR A 230 1.55 11.92 14.69
N LEU A 231 1.53 10.88 13.82
CA LEU A 231 0.62 9.74 13.94
C LEU A 231 1.14 8.69 14.94
N GLY A 232 2.46 8.55 15.05
CA GLY A 232 3.05 7.61 15.97
C GLY A 232 4.22 6.83 15.37
N THR A 233 4.71 5.88 16.16
CA THR A 233 5.77 4.95 15.78
C THR A 233 5.26 3.51 15.85
N ALA A 234 5.43 2.75 14.78
CA ALA A 234 5.15 1.31 14.76
C ALA A 234 6.46 0.52 14.82
N TYR A 235 6.60 -0.31 15.85
CA TYR A 235 7.68 -1.28 16.00
C TYR A 235 7.20 -2.62 15.50
N ASN A 236 7.90 -3.18 14.50
CA ASN A 236 7.51 -4.42 13.83
C ASN A 236 8.59 -5.48 13.99
N VAL A 237 8.19 -6.68 14.36
CA VAL A 237 9.05 -7.86 14.40
C VAL A 237 8.33 -8.98 13.68
N ALA A 238 8.98 -9.61 12.70
CA ALA A 238 8.43 -10.74 11.98
C ALA A 238 9.45 -11.89 11.93
N LEU A 239 9.00 -13.08 12.26
CA LEU A 239 9.76 -14.33 12.18
C LEU A 239 9.13 -15.20 11.09
N SER A 240 9.94 -15.64 10.12
CA SER A 240 9.52 -16.56 9.07
C SER A 240 10.33 -17.85 9.18
N TRP A 241 9.64 -18.99 9.28
CA TRP A 241 10.22 -20.30 9.41
C TRP A 241 9.70 -21.24 8.32
N GLU A 242 10.61 -21.71 7.46
CA GLU A 242 10.34 -22.56 6.30
C GLU A 242 11.15 -23.86 6.41
N PRO A 243 10.82 -24.79 7.35
CA PRO A 243 11.58 -26.01 7.57
C PRO A 243 11.47 -27.02 6.43
N HIS A 244 10.42 -26.93 5.62
CA HIS A 244 10.13 -27.79 4.49
C HIS A 244 9.50 -27.00 3.34
N PRO A 245 9.75 -27.33 2.05
CA PRO A 245 9.14 -26.62 0.92
C PRO A 245 7.61 -26.53 0.93
N SER A 246 6.95 -27.49 1.59
CA SER A 246 5.48 -27.55 1.72
C SER A 246 4.94 -26.92 3.01
N PHE A 247 5.78 -26.30 3.84
CA PHE A 247 5.34 -25.71 5.10
C PHE A 247 6.05 -24.40 5.40
N ASP A 248 5.30 -23.34 5.62
CA ASP A 248 5.83 -22.10 6.18
C ASP A 248 5.00 -21.63 7.38
N LEU A 249 5.68 -21.04 8.36
CA LEU A 249 5.09 -20.40 9.54
C LEU A 249 5.62 -18.97 9.64
N ASN A 250 4.70 -18.02 9.69
CA ASN A 250 5.00 -16.62 9.87
C ASN A 250 4.37 -16.11 11.17
N VAL A 251 5.19 -15.48 12.02
CA VAL A 251 4.74 -14.84 13.26
C VAL A 251 5.13 -13.36 13.19
N GLY A 252 4.14 -12.46 13.23
CA GLY A 252 4.33 -11.02 13.19
C GLY A 252 3.80 -10.35 14.44
N ILE A 253 4.59 -9.45 15.02
CA ILE A 253 4.20 -8.60 16.15
C ILE A 253 4.36 -7.15 15.73
N THR A 254 3.34 -6.33 15.97
CA THR A 254 3.39 -4.89 15.80
C THR A 254 2.95 -4.22 17.09
N HIS A 255 3.77 -3.33 17.63
CA HIS A 255 3.40 -2.36 18.66
C HIS A 255 3.33 -0.99 18.01
N HIS A 256 2.17 -0.34 18.02
CA HIS A 256 1.99 1.04 17.56
C HIS A 256 1.84 1.98 18.76
N GLU A 257 2.85 2.79 18.98
CA GLU A 257 2.80 3.90 19.94
C GLU A 257 2.11 5.10 19.27
N ALA A 258 0.94 5.45 19.79
CA ALA A 258 0.12 6.52 19.23
C ALA A 258 0.75 7.90 19.42
N GLY A 259 0.86 8.66 18.33
CA GLY A 259 1.34 10.04 18.36
C GLY A 259 0.28 11.05 18.76
N SER A 260 0.66 12.33 18.80
CA SER A 260 -0.20 13.43 19.26
C SER A 260 -1.49 13.57 18.43
N SER A 261 -1.46 13.29 17.15
CA SER A 261 -2.66 13.35 16.28
C SER A 261 -3.73 12.30 16.62
N ILE A 262 -3.36 11.23 17.29
CA ILE A 262 -4.25 10.16 17.73
C ILE A 262 -4.62 10.36 19.21
N THR A 263 -3.64 10.64 20.07
CA THR A 263 -3.87 10.79 21.51
C THR A 263 -4.70 12.02 21.86
N SER A 264 -4.60 13.11 21.08
CA SER A 264 -5.47 14.30 21.23
C SER A 264 -6.95 14.02 20.96
N LEU A 265 -7.27 12.90 20.31
CA LEU A 265 -8.63 12.43 20.03
C LEU A 265 -9.11 11.36 21.03
N GLY A 266 -8.30 11.05 22.06
CA GLY A 266 -8.61 9.98 23.01
C GLY A 266 -8.22 8.59 22.52
N GLY A 267 -7.50 8.46 21.41
CA GLY A 267 -6.93 7.21 20.94
C GLY A 267 -5.68 6.82 21.74
N GLY A 268 -5.25 5.58 21.61
CA GLY A 268 -4.12 5.02 22.37
C GLY A 268 -3.28 4.04 21.54
N ASN A 269 -2.32 3.44 22.22
CA ASN A 269 -1.43 2.44 21.64
C ASN A 269 -2.20 1.17 21.22
N VAL A 270 -1.66 0.47 20.23
CA VAL A 270 -2.24 -0.79 19.73
C VAL A 270 -1.16 -1.85 19.62
N ASP A 271 -1.45 -3.03 20.16
CA ASP A 271 -0.65 -4.23 19.99
C ASP A 271 -1.36 -5.20 19.04
N TYR A 272 -0.62 -5.78 18.11
CA TYR A 272 -1.12 -6.73 17.15
C TYR A 272 -0.20 -7.93 17.03
N LEU A 273 -0.77 -9.13 17.10
CA LEU A 273 -0.09 -10.41 16.88
C LEU A 273 -0.75 -11.13 15.72
N GLN A 274 0.04 -11.57 14.76
CA GLN A 274 -0.37 -12.44 13.68
C GLN A 274 0.43 -13.74 13.72
N VAL A 275 -0.27 -14.87 13.55
CA VAL A 275 0.33 -16.17 13.30
C VAL A 275 -0.33 -16.75 12.06
N ALA A 276 0.47 -17.07 11.03
CA ALA A 276 0.00 -17.65 9.79
C ALA A 276 0.83 -18.89 9.45
N ALA A 277 0.19 -20.03 9.24
CA ALA A 277 0.78 -21.25 8.75
C ALA A 277 0.21 -21.58 7.37
N ARG A 278 1.08 -21.94 6.43
CA ARG A 278 0.70 -22.43 5.10
C ARG A 278 1.24 -23.83 4.89
N ILE A 279 0.38 -24.72 4.41
CA ILE A 279 0.71 -26.09 4.03
C ILE A 279 0.34 -26.26 2.57
N GLU A 280 1.28 -26.74 1.77
CA GLU A 280 1.09 -27.11 0.36
C GLU A 280 1.17 -28.64 0.23
N PHE A 281 0.18 -29.25 -0.39
CA PHE A 281 0.06 -30.70 -0.57
C PHE A 281 -0.26 -31.07 -2.02
#